data_7093cd34c397fa80cb3f25e52018b12e
#
_entry.id   7093cd34c397fa80cb3f25e52018b12e
#
_cell.length_a   1.000
_cell.length_b   1.000
_cell.length_c   1.000
_cell.angle_alpha   90.00
_cell.angle_beta   90.00
_cell.angle_gamma   90.00
#
_symmetry.space_group_name_H-M   'P 1'
#
loop_
_entity.id
_entity.type
_entity.pdbx_description
1 polymer ?
#
loop_
_entity_poly.entity_id
_entity_poly.type
_entity_poly.pdbx_seq_one_letter_code
_entity_poly.pdbx_strand_id
1 'polypeptide(L)' 'MSLDTRADLDPIETQEWLESLDSVLDREGEDRAQFLLSELGNRLRRDGAQPPF' A
#
# COMPACT_ATOMS: atom_id res chain seq x y z
N MET A 1 2.38 4.62 16.57
CA MET A 1 1.22 5.40 16.21
C MET A 1 0.27 4.57 15.39
N SER A 2 -0.92 4.72 15.65
CA SER A 2 -1.90 3.95 14.93
C SER A 2 -2.32 4.67 13.67
N LEU A 3 -2.87 3.91 12.79
CA LEU A 3 -3.48 4.48 11.62
C LEU A 3 -4.68 5.30 12.04
N ASP A 4 -4.87 6.35 11.31
CA ASP A 4 -6.05 7.16 11.51
C ASP A 4 -7.20 6.54 10.76
N THR A 5 -8.00 5.77 11.46
CA THR A 5 -9.09 5.04 10.83
C THR A 5 -10.17 5.96 10.29
N ARG A 6 -10.18 7.22 10.72
CA ARG A 6 -11.14 8.17 10.18
C ARG A 6 -10.86 8.47 8.71
N ALA A 7 -9.62 8.24 8.29
CA ALA A 7 -9.24 8.49 6.91
C ALA A 7 -9.57 7.33 6.00
N ASP A 8 -10.03 6.22 6.55
CA ASP A 8 -10.33 5.05 5.74
C ASP A 8 -11.76 5.10 5.26
N LEU A 9 -11.93 5.64 4.08
CA LEU A 9 -13.25 5.83 3.49
C LEU A 9 -13.82 4.55 2.91
N ASP A 10 -12.98 3.54 2.74
CA ASP A 10 -13.41 2.27 2.17
C ASP A 10 -12.61 1.14 2.79
N PRO A 11 -13.00 0.72 4.00
CA PRO A 11 -12.24 -0.33 4.69
C PRO A 11 -12.18 -1.66 3.93
N ILE A 12 -13.19 -1.94 3.14
CA ILE A 12 -13.18 -3.17 2.35
C ILE A 12 -12.09 -3.11 1.30
N GLU A 13 -12.00 -2.00 0.60
CA GLU A 13 -10.96 -1.84 -0.40
C GLU A 13 -9.57 -1.85 0.25
N THR A 14 -9.44 -1.20 1.39
CA THR A 14 -8.18 -1.20 2.11
C THR A 14 -7.77 -2.63 2.44
N GLN A 15 -8.71 -3.43 2.91
CA GLN A 15 -8.42 -4.81 3.24
C GLN A 15 -8.00 -5.60 2.01
N GLU A 16 -8.61 -5.35 0.88
CA GLU A 16 -8.23 -6.03 -0.36
C GLU A 16 -6.79 -5.73 -0.75
N TRP A 17 -6.37 -4.49 -0.59
CA TRP A 17 -4.99 -4.12 -0.88
C TRP A 17 -4.02 -4.80 0.07
N LEU A 18 -4.37 -4.85 1.35
CA LEU A 18 -3.52 -5.50 2.34
C LEU A 18 -3.41 -7.00 2.06
N GLU A 19 -4.50 -7.63 1.67
CA GLU A 19 -4.48 -9.05 1.35
C GLU A 19 -3.66 -9.31 0.09
N SER A 20 -3.69 -8.39 -0.86
CA SER A 20 -2.86 -8.52 -2.04
C SER A 20 -1.38 -8.46 -1.67
N LEU A 21 -1.03 -7.55 -0.78
CA LEU A 21 0.35 -7.48 -0.31
C LEU A 21 0.75 -8.74 0.42
N ASP A 22 -0.13 -9.27 1.27
CA ASP A 22 0.15 -10.51 1.96
C ASP A 22 0.41 -11.65 0.99
N SER A 23 -0.37 -11.72 -0.09
CA SER A 23 -0.18 -12.72 -1.12
C SER A 23 1.19 -12.61 -1.77
N VAL A 24 1.60 -11.39 -2.07
CA VAL A 24 2.92 -11.18 -2.69
C VAL A 24 4.02 -11.61 -1.73
N LEU A 25 3.89 -11.21 -0.47
CA LEU A 25 4.88 -11.60 0.54
C LEU A 25 5.00 -13.10 0.64
N ASP A 26 3.88 -13.79 0.63
CA ASP A 26 3.83 -15.23 0.81
C ASP A 26 4.40 -15.98 -0.39
N ARG A 27 4.07 -15.51 -1.59
CA ARG A 27 4.44 -16.24 -2.80
C ARG A 27 5.75 -15.79 -3.41
N GLU A 28 6.07 -14.53 -3.29
CA GLU A 28 7.22 -13.99 -4.01
C GLU A 28 8.29 -13.40 -3.13
N GLY A 29 7.96 -13.19 -1.85
CA GLY A 29 8.96 -12.74 -0.92
C GLY A 29 8.98 -11.25 -0.71
N GLU A 30 9.78 -10.86 0.25
CA GLU A 30 9.84 -9.51 0.77
C GLU A 30 10.38 -8.51 -0.23
N ASP A 31 11.40 -8.93 -0.99
CA ASP A 31 12.03 -8.02 -1.95
C ASP A 31 11.03 -7.59 -3.02
N ARG A 32 10.24 -8.54 -3.49
CA ARG A 32 9.24 -8.23 -4.50
C ARG A 32 8.19 -7.30 -3.94
N ALA A 33 7.75 -7.57 -2.71
CA ALA A 33 6.76 -6.73 -2.07
C ALA A 33 7.26 -5.30 -1.91
N GLN A 34 8.52 -5.15 -1.49
CA GLN A 34 9.11 -3.82 -1.33
C GLN A 34 9.23 -3.11 -2.66
N PHE A 35 9.59 -3.82 -3.71
CA PHE A 35 9.66 -3.21 -5.03
C PHE A 35 8.30 -2.66 -5.44
N LEU A 36 7.25 -3.45 -5.26
CA LEU A 36 5.92 -3.02 -5.64
C LEU A 36 5.47 -1.81 -4.84
N LEU A 37 5.76 -1.79 -3.55
CA LEU A 37 5.42 -0.63 -2.74
C LEU A 37 6.14 0.62 -3.22
N SER A 38 7.40 0.48 -3.60
CA SER A 38 8.15 1.61 -4.14
C SER A 38 7.54 2.12 -5.42
N GLU A 39 7.14 1.21 -6.30
CA GLU A 39 6.53 1.62 -7.56
C GLU A 39 5.19 2.30 -7.35
N LEU A 40 4.41 1.79 -6.41
CA LEU A 40 3.13 2.43 -6.09
C LEU A 40 3.36 3.85 -5.54
N GLY A 41 4.34 3.99 -4.66
CA GLY A 41 4.67 5.30 -4.12
C GLY A 41 5.14 6.26 -5.19
N ASN A 42 5.97 5.77 -6.12
CA ASN A 42 6.45 6.60 -7.22
C ASN A 42 5.29 7.04 -8.11
N ARG A 43 4.34 6.15 -8.36
CA ARG A 43 3.20 6.48 -9.17
C ARG A 43 2.36 7.58 -8.54
N LEU A 44 2.16 7.50 -7.24
CA LEU A 44 1.43 8.53 -6.52
C LEU A 44 2.12 9.89 -6.65
N ARG A 45 3.43 9.91 -6.44
CA ARG A 45 4.17 11.16 -6.52
C ARG A 45 4.15 11.73 -7.92
N ARG A 46 4.25 10.86 -8.92
CA ARG A 46 4.24 11.31 -10.31
C ARG A 46 2.92 11.98 -10.67
N ASP A 47 1.83 11.51 -10.07
CA ASP A 47 0.51 12.08 -10.35
C ASP A 47 0.22 13.29 -9.48
N GLY A 48 1.20 13.77 -8.71
CA GLY A 48 1.04 14.97 -7.93
C GLY A 48 0.56 14.75 -6.51
N ALA A 49 0.28 13.51 -6.15
CA ALA A 49 -0.13 13.22 -4.78
C ALA A 49 1.08 13.21 -3.88
N GLN A 50 0.87 13.53 -2.62
CA GLN A 50 1.94 13.54 -1.66
C GLN A 50 1.69 12.53 -0.56
N PRO A 51 2.73 11.82 -0.11
CA PRO A 51 2.56 10.92 1.03
C PRO A 51 2.13 11.70 2.25
N PRO A 52 1.43 11.08 3.16
CA PRO A 52 0.94 11.77 4.34
C PRO A 52 2.03 12.02 5.39
N PHE A 53 3.26 11.83 5.05
CA PHE A 53 4.35 12.06 6.02
C PHE A 53 5.58 12.58 5.31
#